data_58d6a7df73b0b0a17acc8e7fb8549e5d
#
_entry.id   58d6a7df73b0b0a17acc8e7fb8549e5d
#
_cell.length_a   1.000
_cell.length_b   1.000
_cell.length_c   1.000
_cell.angle_alpha   90.00
_cell.angle_beta   90.00
_cell.angle_gamma   90.00
#
_symmetry.space_group_name_H-M   'P 1'
#
loop_
_entity.id
_entity.type
_entity.pdbx_description
1 polymer ?
#
loop_
_entity_poly.entity_id
_entity_poly.type
_entity_poly.pdbx_seq_one_letter_code
_entity_poly.pdbx_strand_id
1 'polypeptide(L)'
;MEDLLKKFEDKKPEIVFKWQDNLTSAKGWIVINSLRGGACAGGTRMHTNVSEQEVVALAKTMEVKFTVSGPPIGGAKSGINFDPKDPRKKEVLKRWFAAVKPLLKTYYGTGGDMNVDEIEEAMPICKENGILFPLEGVVNGHFKKDKVGKMQIINRLIQGVPLIVKDKNLSPNLQKDYSVGDLITGYGVSESVLHFYNIFGGDVKGKRVIIQGWGNVAGAAAYYLAQAGAIIVGIIDKVGGIINKDGFTFEQVKSLIEDRRSNFLEVENILPFEKVNKEIWGVGADIFIPAAASRLLTQTQLDTMVDSGLEVISVGANVPFADKEIFFGPISKSADERVSVIPDFISNCGMARAFSYFMEENPQMKDIAIFTAVSNTIKDALIKVNNINNSKTNISKTALEIALKQLL
;
A
#
# COMPACT_ATOMS: atom_id res chain seq x y z
N MET A 1 -3.79 -10.34 -22.42
CA MET A 1 -3.61 -10.19 -20.95
C MET A 1 -3.73 -11.54 -20.25
N GLU A 2 -4.75 -12.34 -20.47
CA GLU A 2 -4.97 -13.63 -19.78
C GLU A 2 -3.79 -14.61 -19.89
N ASP A 3 -3.21 -14.77 -21.08
CA ASP A 3 -2.04 -15.64 -21.29
C ASP A 3 -0.78 -15.13 -20.55
N LEU A 4 -0.58 -13.81 -20.52
CA LEU A 4 0.53 -13.22 -19.76
C LEU A 4 0.33 -13.39 -18.27
N LEU A 5 -0.90 -13.18 -17.79
CA LEU A 5 -1.26 -13.36 -16.38
C LEU A 5 -1.05 -14.82 -15.96
N LYS A 6 -1.57 -15.76 -16.73
CA LYS A 6 -1.39 -17.20 -16.46
C LYS A 6 0.10 -17.57 -16.41
N LYS A 7 0.89 -17.12 -17.39
CA LYS A 7 2.33 -17.33 -17.40
C LYS A 7 3.02 -16.80 -16.13
N PHE A 8 2.61 -15.62 -15.67
CA PHE A 8 3.15 -15.00 -14.46
C PHE A 8 2.70 -15.73 -13.19
N GLU A 9 1.43 -16.14 -13.11
CA GLU A 9 0.89 -16.86 -11.96
C GLU A 9 1.44 -18.28 -11.85
N ASP A 10 1.66 -18.98 -12.97
CA ASP A 10 2.24 -20.32 -13.02
C ASP A 10 3.75 -20.33 -12.69
N LYS A 11 4.42 -19.17 -12.78
CA LYS A 11 5.85 -19.07 -12.43
C LYS A 11 6.05 -19.36 -10.94
N LYS A 12 6.83 -20.38 -10.62
CA LYS A 12 7.20 -20.71 -9.25
C LYS A 12 8.14 -19.65 -8.67
N PRO A 13 8.02 -19.33 -7.38
CA PRO A 13 9.02 -18.50 -6.69
C PRO A 13 10.42 -19.10 -6.81
N GLU A 14 11.43 -18.25 -6.95
CA GLU A 14 12.84 -18.69 -7.02
C GLU A 14 13.32 -19.22 -5.66
N ILE A 15 12.85 -18.62 -4.54
CA ILE A 15 13.25 -19.05 -3.20
C ILE A 15 12.05 -19.02 -2.27
N VAL A 16 11.90 -20.08 -1.46
CA VAL A 16 10.97 -20.14 -0.33
C VAL A 16 11.77 -20.51 0.92
N PHE A 17 11.87 -19.59 1.85
CA PHE A 17 12.48 -19.81 3.17
C PHE A 17 11.37 -20.07 4.18
N LYS A 18 11.52 -21.10 5.01
CA LYS A 18 10.59 -21.48 6.09
C LYS A 18 11.30 -21.43 7.41
N TRP A 19 10.63 -20.88 8.41
CA TRP A 19 11.13 -20.75 9.76
C TRP A 19 10.07 -21.20 10.77
N GLN A 20 10.52 -21.81 11.83
CA GLN A 20 9.71 -22.14 12.99
C GLN A 20 10.44 -21.66 14.25
N ASP A 21 9.73 -20.92 15.07
CA ASP A 21 10.27 -20.46 16.37
C ASP A 21 10.41 -21.63 17.34
N ASN A 22 11.55 -21.70 18.02
CA ASN A 22 11.82 -22.75 18.98
C ASN A 22 11.24 -22.49 20.40
N LEU A 23 10.74 -21.27 20.64
CA LEU A 23 10.20 -20.85 21.94
C LEU A 23 8.69 -20.58 21.94
N THR A 24 8.07 -20.50 20.77
CA THR A 24 6.64 -20.27 20.60
C THR A 24 6.07 -21.10 19.45
N SER A 25 4.77 -20.97 19.19
CA SER A 25 4.12 -21.57 18.02
C SER A 25 4.33 -20.79 16.72
N ALA A 26 5.11 -19.71 16.73
CA ALA A 26 5.29 -18.85 15.57
C ALA A 26 5.95 -19.60 14.40
N LYS A 27 5.41 -19.40 13.19
CA LYS A 27 5.97 -19.90 11.94
C LYS A 27 6.13 -18.71 10.98
N GLY A 28 7.20 -18.71 10.19
CA GLY A 28 7.47 -17.64 9.26
C GLY A 28 7.89 -18.14 7.88
N TRP A 29 7.60 -17.34 6.88
CA TRP A 29 7.98 -17.58 5.49
C TRP A 29 8.57 -16.32 4.89
N ILE A 30 9.64 -16.47 4.07
CA ILE A 30 10.00 -15.51 3.06
C ILE A 30 9.77 -16.19 1.71
N VAL A 31 9.04 -15.52 0.85
CA VAL A 31 8.90 -15.92 -0.55
C VAL A 31 9.55 -14.87 -1.42
N ILE A 32 10.50 -15.29 -2.25
CA ILE A 32 11.15 -14.46 -3.26
C ILE A 32 10.65 -14.94 -4.62
N ASN A 33 9.82 -14.12 -5.28
CA ASN A 33 9.26 -14.47 -6.58
C ASN A 33 10.34 -14.45 -7.67
N SER A 34 11.23 -13.44 -7.63
CA SER A 34 12.44 -13.38 -8.46
C SER A 34 13.52 -12.51 -7.83
N LEU A 35 14.77 -12.70 -8.30
CA LEU A 35 15.91 -11.83 -8.00
C LEU A 35 16.22 -10.88 -9.19
N ARG A 36 15.16 -10.39 -9.86
CA ARG A 36 15.32 -9.41 -10.94
C ARG A 36 16.16 -8.22 -10.47
N GLY A 37 17.12 -7.80 -11.29
CA GLY A 37 18.03 -6.70 -10.94
C GLY A 37 19.00 -6.99 -9.79
N GLY A 38 19.13 -8.26 -9.37
CA GLY A 38 20.08 -8.71 -8.32
C GLY A 38 19.55 -8.56 -6.89
N ALA A 39 18.29 -8.15 -6.70
CA ALA A 39 17.68 -8.01 -5.39
C ALA A 39 16.17 -8.20 -5.46
N CYS A 40 15.52 -8.28 -4.29
CA CYS A 40 14.09 -8.36 -4.14
C CYS A 40 13.63 -7.65 -2.86
N ALA A 41 12.37 -7.21 -2.83
CA ALA A 41 11.82 -6.60 -1.62
C ALA A 41 10.33 -6.88 -1.40
N GLY A 42 9.92 -6.72 -0.13
CA GLY A 42 8.53 -6.79 0.32
C GLY A 42 8.43 -6.87 1.84
N GLY A 43 7.45 -6.20 2.43
CA GLY A 43 7.30 -6.05 3.87
C GLY A 43 7.02 -7.35 4.61
N THR A 44 7.25 -7.32 5.91
CA THR A 44 6.92 -8.40 6.87
C THR A 44 5.58 -8.13 7.51
N ARG A 45 4.63 -9.07 7.44
CA ARG A 45 3.35 -9.01 8.14
C ARG A 45 3.24 -10.07 9.23
N MET A 46 2.37 -9.84 10.20
CA MET A 46 2.09 -10.80 11.27
C MET A 46 0.58 -10.89 11.55
N HIS A 47 0.02 -12.07 11.47
CA HIS A 47 -1.30 -12.41 12.01
C HIS A 47 -1.49 -13.93 12.13
N THR A 48 -2.50 -14.38 12.86
CA THR A 48 -2.70 -15.80 13.22
C THR A 48 -3.02 -16.72 12.05
N ASN A 49 -3.38 -16.18 10.88
CA ASN A 49 -3.78 -16.95 9.71
C ASN A 49 -2.81 -16.80 8.53
N VAL A 50 -1.61 -16.24 8.75
CA VAL A 50 -0.60 -16.16 7.68
C VAL A 50 -0.28 -17.56 7.17
N SER A 51 -0.30 -17.72 5.86
CA SER A 51 0.06 -18.96 5.17
C SER A 51 1.13 -18.72 4.11
N GLU A 52 1.81 -19.79 3.72
CA GLU A 52 2.77 -19.73 2.61
C GLU A 52 2.11 -19.24 1.32
N GLN A 53 0.89 -19.70 1.02
CA GLN A 53 0.14 -19.29 -0.17
C GLN A 53 -0.15 -17.78 -0.18
N GLU A 54 -0.50 -17.21 0.97
CA GLU A 54 -0.69 -15.77 1.10
C GLU A 54 0.61 -15.02 0.82
N VAL A 55 1.73 -15.49 1.38
CA VAL A 55 3.04 -14.86 1.18
C VAL A 55 3.50 -14.96 -0.28
N VAL A 56 3.23 -16.09 -0.97
CA VAL A 56 3.46 -16.26 -2.42
C VAL A 56 2.66 -15.21 -3.21
N ALA A 57 1.37 -15.08 -2.91
CA ALA A 57 0.49 -14.13 -3.58
C ALA A 57 1.03 -12.70 -3.46
N LEU A 58 1.40 -12.31 -2.25
CA LEU A 58 1.91 -10.97 -1.97
C LEU A 58 3.30 -10.71 -2.55
N ALA A 59 4.17 -11.73 -2.65
CA ALA A 59 5.46 -11.60 -3.33
C ALA A 59 5.28 -11.29 -4.83
N LYS A 60 4.30 -11.92 -5.48
CA LYS A 60 3.92 -11.61 -6.86
C LYS A 60 3.36 -10.20 -7.00
N THR A 61 2.50 -9.78 -6.07
CA THR A 61 1.96 -8.41 -6.04
C THR A 61 3.08 -7.37 -5.91
N MET A 62 4.08 -7.62 -5.06
CA MET A 62 5.24 -6.73 -4.95
C MET A 62 6.05 -6.64 -6.23
N GLU A 63 6.23 -7.73 -6.96
CA GLU A 63 6.95 -7.72 -8.24
C GLU A 63 6.24 -6.87 -9.30
N VAL A 64 4.92 -6.98 -9.38
CA VAL A 64 4.10 -6.10 -10.22
C VAL A 64 4.24 -4.64 -9.78
N LYS A 65 4.21 -4.36 -8.47
CA LYS A 65 4.35 -2.99 -7.93
C LYS A 65 5.68 -2.35 -8.31
N PHE A 66 6.79 -3.10 -8.30
CA PHE A 66 8.11 -2.57 -8.69
C PHE A 66 8.25 -2.24 -10.17
N THR A 67 7.31 -2.62 -11.03
CA THR A 67 7.28 -2.13 -12.42
C THR A 67 6.84 -0.66 -12.50
N VAL A 68 6.15 -0.16 -11.48
CA VAL A 68 5.69 1.23 -11.37
C VAL A 68 6.59 2.03 -10.44
N SER A 69 6.78 1.58 -9.21
CA SER A 69 7.48 2.34 -8.16
C SER A 69 9.02 2.33 -8.32
N GLY A 70 9.57 1.32 -8.99
CA GLY A 70 11.01 1.05 -8.94
C GLY A 70 11.50 0.67 -7.52
N PRO A 71 12.80 0.45 -7.36
CA PRO A 71 13.75 0.15 -8.43
C PRO A 71 13.37 -1.13 -9.18
N PRO A 72 13.97 -1.46 -10.36
CA PRO A 72 13.62 -2.64 -11.16
C PRO A 72 14.17 -3.92 -10.55
N ILE A 73 13.64 -4.32 -9.40
CA ILE A 73 14.00 -5.49 -8.61
C ILE A 73 12.87 -6.52 -8.59
N GLY A 74 13.16 -7.72 -8.08
CA GLY A 74 12.19 -8.79 -7.90
C GLY A 74 11.22 -8.52 -6.73
N GLY A 75 10.06 -9.15 -6.80
CA GLY A 75 9.09 -9.14 -5.71
C GLY A 75 9.42 -10.20 -4.66
N ALA A 76 9.28 -9.82 -3.40
CA ALA A 76 9.34 -10.73 -2.27
C ALA A 76 8.28 -10.35 -1.23
N LYS A 77 8.05 -11.21 -0.28
CA LYS A 77 7.22 -10.95 0.89
C LYS A 77 7.66 -11.82 2.04
N SER A 78 7.48 -11.34 3.26
CA SER A 78 7.54 -12.20 4.43
C SER A 78 6.28 -12.12 5.29
N GLY A 79 6.00 -13.21 5.98
CA GLY A 79 4.85 -13.33 6.85
C GLY A 79 5.12 -14.24 8.03
N ILE A 80 4.60 -13.85 9.19
CA ILE A 80 4.73 -14.59 10.45
C ILE A 80 3.33 -14.94 10.93
N ASN A 81 3.06 -16.23 11.05
CA ASN A 81 1.86 -16.75 11.68
C ASN A 81 2.06 -16.71 13.21
N PHE A 82 1.57 -15.65 13.81
CA PHE A 82 1.59 -15.45 15.27
C PHE A 82 0.57 -14.37 15.64
N ASP A 83 0.05 -14.41 16.88
CA ASP A 83 -0.87 -13.38 17.36
C ASP A 83 -0.11 -12.06 17.60
N PRO A 84 -0.45 -10.99 16.86
CA PRO A 84 0.22 -9.69 17.04
C PRO A 84 -0.08 -9.01 18.39
N LYS A 85 -1.07 -9.51 19.15
CA LYS A 85 -1.40 -9.03 20.50
C LYS A 85 -0.68 -9.83 21.60
N ASP A 86 0.00 -10.92 21.26
CA ASP A 86 0.77 -11.72 22.24
C ASP A 86 1.92 -10.87 22.79
N PRO A 87 2.10 -10.79 24.12
CA PRO A 87 3.17 -9.99 24.72
C PRO A 87 4.59 -10.42 24.28
N ARG A 88 4.75 -11.63 23.75
CA ARG A 88 6.02 -12.14 23.22
C ARG A 88 6.30 -11.73 21.76
N LYS A 89 5.41 -10.95 21.13
CA LYS A 89 5.54 -10.50 19.73
C LYS A 89 6.92 -9.94 19.43
N LYS A 90 7.42 -9.03 20.26
CA LYS A 90 8.73 -8.39 20.08
C LYS A 90 9.87 -9.41 20.05
N GLU A 91 9.85 -10.39 20.93
CA GLU A 91 10.88 -11.42 20.99
C GLU A 91 10.79 -12.40 19.81
N VAL A 92 9.58 -12.70 19.32
CA VAL A 92 9.38 -13.46 18.07
C VAL A 92 9.98 -12.70 16.89
N LEU A 93 9.70 -11.39 16.76
CA LEU A 93 10.28 -10.55 15.72
C LEU A 93 11.81 -10.52 15.78
N LYS A 94 12.41 -10.40 16.97
CA LYS A 94 13.88 -10.43 17.13
C LYS A 94 14.48 -11.74 16.60
N ARG A 95 13.92 -12.89 16.98
CA ARG A 95 14.38 -14.20 16.50
C ARG A 95 14.15 -14.38 15.00
N TRP A 96 13.02 -13.89 14.49
CA TRP A 96 12.76 -13.87 13.05
C TRP A 96 13.83 -13.08 12.28
N PHE A 97 14.08 -11.84 12.67
CA PHE A 97 15.08 -11.00 12.02
C PHE A 97 16.51 -11.55 12.14
N ALA A 98 16.83 -12.21 13.26
CA ALA A 98 18.10 -12.93 13.43
C ALA A 98 18.22 -14.11 12.44
N ALA A 99 17.15 -14.89 12.27
CA ALA A 99 17.15 -16.05 11.36
C ALA A 99 17.28 -15.63 9.89
N VAL A 100 16.65 -14.55 9.48
CA VAL A 100 16.64 -14.08 8.08
C VAL A 100 17.75 -13.06 7.77
N LYS A 101 18.58 -12.72 8.75
CA LYS A 101 19.71 -11.77 8.57
C LYS A 101 20.59 -12.03 7.37
N PRO A 102 21.00 -13.28 7.03
CA PRO A 102 21.83 -13.52 5.84
C PRO A 102 21.18 -13.01 4.55
N LEU A 103 19.86 -13.17 4.39
CA LEU A 103 19.11 -12.69 3.23
C LEU A 103 19.03 -11.16 3.21
N LEU A 104 18.73 -10.55 4.38
CA LEU A 104 18.64 -9.10 4.55
C LEU A 104 19.99 -8.37 4.38
N LYS A 105 21.10 -9.08 4.53
CA LYS A 105 22.45 -8.54 4.27
C LYS A 105 22.90 -8.68 2.83
N THR A 106 22.20 -9.47 2.00
CA THR A 106 22.70 -9.82 0.65
C THR A 106 21.82 -9.29 -0.48
N TYR A 107 20.55 -9.70 -0.55
CA TYR A 107 19.68 -9.38 -1.69
C TYR A 107 18.21 -9.20 -1.34
N TYR A 108 17.76 -9.51 -0.13
CA TYR A 108 16.37 -9.32 0.30
C TYR A 108 16.23 -8.05 1.13
N GLY A 109 15.24 -7.25 0.80
CA GLY A 109 14.82 -6.11 1.59
C GLY A 109 13.41 -6.31 2.15
N THR A 110 13.20 -5.88 3.38
CA THR A 110 11.89 -5.89 4.02
C THR A 110 11.50 -4.51 4.53
N GLY A 111 10.39 -4.41 5.18
CA GLY A 111 9.86 -3.25 5.88
C GLY A 111 8.66 -3.65 6.71
N GLY A 112 7.97 -2.68 7.28
CA GLY A 112 6.69 -2.90 7.95
C GLY A 112 5.58 -3.29 6.96
N ASP A 113 4.61 -4.03 7.47
CA ASP A 113 3.33 -4.34 6.83
C ASP A 113 2.31 -4.59 7.94
N MET A 114 1.20 -5.24 7.66
CA MET A 114 0.13 -5.51 8.63
C MET A 114 0.67 -6.01 9.98
N ASN A 115 0.41 -5.26 11.04
CA ASN A 115 0.80 -5.54 12.41
C ASN A 115 2.33 -5.64 12.66
N VAL A 116 3.16 -5.12 11.77
CA VAL A 116 4.59 -4.90 12.00
C VAL A 116 4.91 -3.46 11.61
N ASP A 117 5.27 -2.65 12.58
CA ASP A 117 5.58 -1.24 12.35
C ASP A 117 6.99 -1.06 11.79
N GLU A 118 7.14 -0.18 10.79
CA GLU A 118 8.44 0.09 10.17
C GLU A 118 9.40 0.78 11.14
N ILE A 119 8.92 1.84 11.80
CA ILE A 119 9.75 2.76 12.60
C ILE A 119 9.97 2.20 14.01
N GLU A 120 8.89 1.69 14.62
CA GLU A 120 8.92 1.27 16.03
C GLU A 120 9.42 -0.19 16.20
N GLU A 121 9.32 -1.04 15.16
CA GLU A 121 9.65 -2.46 15.26
C GLU A 121 10.73 -2.88 14.25
N ALA A 122 10.48 -2.78 12.94
CA ALA A 122 11.37 -3.35 11.93
C ALA A 122 12.77 -2.71 11.94
N MET A 123 12.84 -1.39 11.91
CA MET A 123 14.12 -0.66 11.91
C MET A 123 14.96 -0.91 13.17
N PRO A 124 14.44 -0.74 14.40
CA PRO A 124 15.23 -0.96 15.60
C PRO A 124 15.64 -2.42 15.80
N ILE A 125 14.76 -3.38 15.50
CA ILE A 125 15.09 -4.80 15.61
C ILE A 125 16.14 -5.22 14.57
N CYS A 126 16.08 -4.71 13.35
CA CYS A 126 17.14 -4.91 12.35
C CYS A 126 18.48 -4.39 12.88
N LYS A 127 18.50 -3.17 13.43
CA LYS A 127 19.71 -2.56 14.01
C LYS A 127 20.28 -3.39 15.17
N GLU A 128 19.46 -3.88 16.09
CA GLU A 128 19.86 -4.79 17.18
C GLU A 128 20.52 -6.06 16.63
N ASN A 129 20.07 -6.55 15.48
CA ASN A 129 20.63 -7.72 14.79
C ASN A 129 21.85 -7.38 13.89
N GLY A 130 22.34 -6.15 13.88
CA GLY A 130 23.47 -5.72 13.06
C GLY A 130 23.14 -5.61 11.56
N ILE A 131 21.87 -5.41 11.23
CA ILE A 131 21.38 -5.03 9.90
C ILE A 131 21.20 -3.51 9.93
N LEU A 132 21.88 -2.79 9.05
CA LEU A 132 21.92 -1.32 9.10
C LEU A 132 20.54 -0.69 8.82
N PHE A 133 19.78 -1.29 7.93
CA PHE A 133 18.41 -0.89 7.57
C PHE A 133 17.65 -2.10 6.97
N PRO A 134 16.33 -2.22 7.10
CA PRO A 134 15.58 -3.35 6.54
C PRO A 134 15.79 -3.58 5.04
N LEU A 135 16.13 -2.55 4.26
CA LEU A 135 16.44 -2.66 2.82
C LEU A 135 17.94 -2.77 2.52
N GLU A 136 18.79 -3.09 3.49
CA GLU A 136 20.24 -3.24 3.27
C GLU A 136 20.57 -4.26 2.17
N GLY A 137 19.82 -5.37 2.11
CA GLY A 137 19.99 -6.39 1.08
C GLY A 137 19.66 -5.88 -0.32
N VAL A 138 18.66 -4.99 -0.48
CA VAL A 138 18.40 -4.34 -1.77
C VAL A 138 19.58 -3.47 -2.19
N VAL A 139 20.11 -2.66 -1.25
CA VAL A 139 21.27 -1.81 -1.54
C VAL A 139 22.48 -2.64 -1.93
N ASN A 140 22.71 -3.76 -1.26
CA ASN A 140 23.85 -4.64 -1.54
C ASN A 140 23.71 -5.44 -2.83
N GLY A 141 22.51 -5.93 -3.14
CA GLY A 141 22.26 -6.79 -4.30
C GLY A 141 22.07 -6.01 -5.60
N HIS A 142 21.37 -4.90 -5.55
CA HIS A 142 20.98 -4.14 -6.75
C HIS A 142 22.02 -3.09 -7.18
N PHE A 143 22.58 -2.34 -6.22
CA PHE A 143 23.44 -1.22 -6.54
C PHE A 143 24.91 -1.63 -6.61
N LYS A 144 25.53 -1.42 -7.78
CA LYS A 144 26.97 -1.63 -8.01
C LYS A 144 27.81 -0.44 -7.52
N LYS A 145 27.62 -0.03 -6.26
CA LYS A 145 28.36 1.06 -5.62
C LYS A 145 29.43 0.47 -4.69
N ASP A 146 30.45 1.25 -4.41
CA ASP A 146 31.43 0.95 -3.36
C ASP A 146 30.79 1.04 -1.95
N LYS A 147 31.55 0.74 -0.92
CA LYS A 147 31.09 0.78 0.47
C LYS A 147 30.58 2.16 0.89
N VAL A 148 31.21 3.22 0.42
CA VAL A 148 30.83 4.60 0.74
C VAL A 148 29.50 4.96 0.10
N GLY A 149 29.33 4.70 -1.19
CA GLY A 149 28.09 4.96 -1.91
C GLY A 149 26.91 4.14 -1.37
N LYS A 150 27.12 2.87 -0.99
CA LYS A 150 26.10 2.05 -0.34
C LYS A 150 25.70 2.64 1.02
N MET A 151 26.65 3.09 1.83
CA MET A 151 26.37 3.69 3.11
C MET A 151 25.58 5.03 2.97
N GLN A 152 25.87 5.82 1.93
CA GLN A 152 25.11 7.03 1.63
C GLN A 152 23.64 6.71 1.33
N ILE A 153 23.37 5.67 0.54
CA ILE A 153 21.99 5.21 0.27
C ILE A 153 21.31 4.77 1.57
N ILE A 154 21.97 3.93 2.38
CA ILE A 154 21.41 3.46 3.66
C ILE A 154 21.10 4.62 4.59
N ASN A 155 21.98 5.61 4.69
CA ASN A 155 21.74 6.80 5.53
C ASN A 155 20.52 7.59 5.06
N ARG A 156 20.29 7.72 3.75
CA ARG A 156 19.08 8.37 3.22
C ARG A 156 17.82 7.60 3.54
N LEU A 157 17.86 6.27 3.47
CA LEU A 157 16.73 5.41 3.87
C LEU A 157 16.40 5.56 5.36
N ILE A 158 17.43 5.57 6.23
CA ILE A 158 17.26 5.77 7.68
C ILE A 158 16.62 7.14 7.98
N GLN A 159 17.02 8.19 7.27
CA GLN A 159 16.53 9.56 7.49
C GLN A 159 15.19 9.83 6.81
N GLY A 160 14.92 9.20 5.66
CA GLY A 160 13.80 9.54 4.81
C GLY A 160 12.46 9.01 5.29
N VAL A 161 12.42 7.81 5.86
CA VAL A 161 11.16 7.21 6.35
C VAL A 161 10.57 8.01 7.52
N PRO A 162 11.35 8.30 8.60
CA PRO A 162 10.86 9.09 9.72
C PRO A 162 10.94 10.62 9.48
N LEU A 163 11.28 11.08 8.27
CA LEU A 163 11.36 12.50 7.98
C LEU A 163 10.00 13.16 8.23
N ILE A 164 10.00 14.17 9.10
CA ILE A 164 8.79 14.91 9.47
C ILE A 164 8.36 15.82 8.32
N VAL A 165 7.08 15.73 7.98
CA VAL A 165 6.43 16.55 6.95
C VAL A 165 6.13 17.93 7.50
N LYS A 166 6.81 18.95 6.96
CA LYS A 166 6.75 20.35 7.42
C LYS A 166 6.05 21.29 6.44
N ASP A 167 5.80 20.85 5.23
CA ASP A 167 5.02 21.64 4.28
C ASP A 167 3.55 21.70 4.73
N LYS A 168 2.98 22.90 4.77
CA LYS A 168 1.62 23.17 5.24
C LYS A 168 0.51 22.55 4.35
N ASN A 169 0.83 22.27 3.10
CA ASN A 169 -0.13 21.64 2.19
C ASN A 169 -0.05 20.11 2.26
N LEU A 170 1.00 19.56 2.85
CA LEU A 170 1.22 18.13 3.00
C LEU A 170 0.90 17.63 4.41
N SER A 171 1.25 18.39 5.45
CA SER A 171 0.96 18.00 6.83
C SER A 171 -0.46 18.38 7.25
N PRO A 172 -1.23 17.44 7.83
CA PRO A 172 -2.53 17.77 8.42
C PRO A 172 -2.42 18.78 9.57
N ASN A 173 -1.33 18.74 10.34
CA ASN A 173 -1.10 19.64 11.44
C ASN A 173 0.42 19.79 11.69
N LEU A 174 0.93 21.02 11.57
CA LEU A 174 2.35 21.33 11.76
C LEU A 174 2.83 21.25 13.22
N GLN A 175 1.91 21.15 14.18
CA GLN A 175 2.23 20.97 15.59
C GLN A 175 2.30 19.48 16.00
N LYS A 176 1.93 18.57 15.08
CA LYS A 176 2.05 17.13 15.24
C LYS A 176 3.11 16.61 14.26
N ASP A 177 3.96 15.72 14.73
CA ASP A 177 5.04 15.15 13.93
C ASP A 177 4.53 14.00 13.04
N TYR A 178 3.92 14.36 11.90
CA TYR A 178 3.61 13.37 10.86
C TYR A 178 4.85 13.07 10.03
N SER A 179 5.23 11.81 9.96
CA SER A 179 6.34 11.38 9.12
C SER A 179 5.94 11.12 7.67
N VAL A 180 6.92 11.03 6.78
CA VAL A 180 6.72 10.52 5.41
C VAL A 180 6.04 9.15 5.45
N GLY A 181 6.47 8.25 6.37
CA GLY A 181 5.89 6.92 6.52
C GLY A 181 4.40 6.93 6.86
N ASP A 182 3.92 7.93 7.60
CA ASP A 182 2.51 8.03 7.98
C ASP A 182 1.60 8.47 6.84
N LEU A 183 2.07 9.30 5.94
CA LEU A 183 1.22 10.01 4.98
C LEU A 183 1.39 9.58 3.52
N ILE A 184 2.60 9.20 3.10
CA ILE A 184 2.98 9.09 1.69
C ILE A 184 2.15 8.08 0.88
N THR A 185 1.72 6.96 1.49
CA THR A 185 0.92 5.95 0.78
C THR A 185 -0.50 6.45 0.55
N GLY A 186 -1.14 7.03 1.57
CA GLY A 186 -2.48 7.61 1.42
C GLY A 186 -2.49 8.84 0.50
N TYR A 187 -1.43 9.64 0.52
CA TYR A 187 -1.21 10.69 -0.46
C TYR A 187 -1.20 10.13 -1.88
N GLY A 188 -0.45 9.05 -2.14
CA GLY A 188 -0.44 8.38 -3.45
C GLY A 188 -1.83 7.91 -3.88
N VAL A 189 -2.63 7.35 -2.97
CA VAL A 189 -4.02 6.95 -3.24
C VAL A 189 -4.86 8.15 -3.69
N SER A 190 -4.77 9.29 -3.00
CA SER A 190 -5.49 10.51 -3.40
C SER A 190 -5.00 11.07 -4.73
N GLU A 191 -3.67 11.16 -4.94
CA GLU A 191 -3.08 11.63 -6.19
C GLU A 191 -3.51 10.79 -7.40
N SER A 192 -3.68 9.48 -7.20
CA SER A 192 -4.16 8.62 -8.28
C SER A 192 -5.58 8.99 -8.76
N VAL A 193 -6.45 9.41 -7.83
CA VAL A 193 -7.79 9.93 -8.16
C VAL A 193 -7.70 11.28 -8.86
N LEU A 194 -6.87 12.20 -8.35
CA LEU A 194 -6.69 13.52 -8.96
C LEU A 194 -6.14 13.40 -10.39
N HIS A 195 -5.10 12.60 -10.56
CA HIS A 195 -4.52 12.35 -11.89
C HIS A 195 -5.47 11.63 -12.82
N PHE A 196 -6.29 10.69 -12.30
CA PHE A 196 -7.31 10.04 -13.11
C PHE A 196 -8.27 11.07 -13.71
N TYR A 197 -8.88 11.94 -12.90
CA TYR A 197 -9.78 12.96 -13.43
C TYR A 197 -9.09 13.94 -14.40
N ASN A 198 -7.85 14.33 -14.10
CA ASN A 198 -7.08 15.21 -14.99
C ASN A 198 -6.76 14.57 -16.36
N ILE A 199 -6.53 13.27 -16.41
CA ILE A 199 -6.11 12.54 -17.63
C ILE A 199 -7.33 12.03 -18.41
N PHE A 200 -8.32 11.45 -17.73
CA PHE A 200 -9.50 10.84 -18.36
C PHE A 200 -10.72 11.77 -18.42
N GLY A 201 -10.59 12.97 -17.88
CA GLY A 201 -11.61 14.03 -17.88
C GLY A 201 -12.56 13.97 -16.70
N GLY A 202 -12.76 15.12 -16.09
CA GLY A 202 -13.61 15.37 -14.92
C GLY A 202 -12.89 16.23 -13.88
N ASP A 203 -13.49 16.32 -12.71
CA ASP A 203 -12.95 17.04 -11.55
C ASP A 203 -13.29 16.26 -10.28
N VAL A 204 -12.36 16.23 -9.34
CA VAL A 204 -12.55 15.62 -8.02
C VAL A 204 -13.42 16.50 -7.11
N LYS A 205 -13.46 17.80 -7.37
CA LYS A 205 -14.21 18.76 -6.58
C LYS A 205 -15.72 18.44 -6.58
N GLY A 206 -16.27 18.31 -5.40
CA GLY A 206 -17.66 17.94 -5.19
C GLY A 206 -17.98 16.45 -5.33
N LYS A 207 -17.03 15.62 -5.73
CA LYS A 207 -17.19 14.16 -5.80
C LYS A 207 -17.35 13.56 -4.41
N ARG A 208 -18.29 12.66 -4.27
CA ARG A 208 -18.65 11.99 -3.02
C ARG A 208 -17.80 10.76 -2.81
N VAL A 209 -17.24 10.55 -1.63
CA VAL A 209 -16.25 9.53 -1.35
C VAL A 209 -16.66 8.63 -0.18
N ILE A 210 -16.60 7.32 -0.36
CA ILE A 210 -16.61 6.32 0.71
C ILE A 210 -15.19 5.85 0.97
N ILE A 211 -14.82 5.78 2.25
CA ILE A 211 -13.53 5.27 2.72
C ILE A 211 -13.76 3.96 3.50
N GLN A 212 -13.06 2.89 3.12
CA GLN A 212 -13.02 1.63 3.88
C GLN A 212 -11.68 1.47 4.59
N GLY A 213 -11.72 1.43 5.92
CA GLY A 213 -10.56 1.45 6.81
C GLY A 213 -10.31 2.83 7.42
N TRP A 214 -9.53 2.87 8.51
CA TRP A 214 -9.08 4.13 9.14
C TRP A 214 -7.65 4.05 9.68
N GLY A 215 -6.77 3.31 8.98
CA GLY A 215 -5.32 3.32 9.22
C GLY A 215 -4.61 4.51 8.55
N ASN A 216 -3.27 4.47 8.50
CA ASN A 216 -2.43 5.52 7.88
C ASN A 216 -2.86 5.82 6.44
N VAL A 217 -3.07 4.78 5.63
CA VAL A 217 -3.43 4.94 4.21
C VAL A 217 -4.81 5.59 4.05
N ALA A 218 -5.82 5.06 4.74
CA ALA A 218 -7.19 5.53 4.64
C ALA A 218 -7.35 6.97 5.16
N GLY A 219 -6.80 7.26 6.34
CA GLY A 219 -6.86 8.59 6.95
C GLY A 219 -6.17 9.65 6.09
N ALA A 220 -4.96 9.37 5.60
CA ALA A 220 -4.25 10.29 4.73
C ALA A 220 -4.97 10.48 3.38
N ALA A 221 -5.49 9.40 2.76
CA ALA A 221 -6.26 9.50 1.52
C ALA A 221 -7.52 10.36 1.70
N ALA A 222 -8.27 10.15 2.80
CA ALA A 222 -9.45 10.95 3.12
C ALA A 222 -9.09 12.44 3.28
N TYR A 223 -8.01 12.74 4.00
CA TYR A 223 -7.53 14.11 4.22
C TYR A 223 -7.20 14.80 2.89
N TYR A 224 -6.36 14.20 2.05
CA TYR A 224 -5.94 14.84 0.79
C TYR A 224 -7.07 14.94 -0.23
N LEU A 225 -7.99 13.96 -0.29
CA LEU A 225 -9.18 14.06 -1.14
C LEU A 225 -10.11 15.20 -0.67
N ALA A 226 -10.36 15.31 0.65
CA ALA A 226 -11.14 16.39 1.20
C ALA A 226 -10.47 17.76 0.98
N GLN A 227 -9.14 17.85 1.11
CA GLN A 227 -8.36 19.05 0.80
C GLN A 227 -8.49 19.46 -0.66
N ALA A 228 -8.58 18.49 -1.58
CA ALA A 228 -8.82 18.74 -3.01
C ALA A 228 -10.28 19.08 -3.35
N GLY A 229 -11.17 19.12 -2.36
CA GLY A 229 -12.57 19.50 -2.51
C GLY A 229 -13.53 18.34 -2.74
N ALA A 230 -13.09 17.08 -2.58
CA ALA A 230 -14.00 15.95 -2.51
C ALA A 230 -14.79 15.94 -1.20
N ILE A 231 -15.94 15.29 -1.18
CA ILE A 231 -16.88 15.25 -0.07
C ILE A 231 -16.89 13.84 0.54
N ILE A 232 -16.29 13.65 1.69
CA ILE A 232 -16.32 12.35 2.38
C ILE A 232 -17.73 12.16 2.94
N VAL A 233 -18.44 11.12 2.52
CA VAL A 233 -19.82 10.83 2.92
C VAL A 233 -19.97 9.62 3.84
N GLY A 234 -18.94 8.79 3.92
CA GLY A 234 -18.95 7.62 4.79
C GLY A 234 -17.55 7.06 5.02
N ILE A 235 -17.33 6.59 6.24
CA ILE A 235 -16.12 5.88 6.64
C ILE A 235 -16.58 4.61 7.36
N ILE A 236 -16.11 3.45 6.90
CA ILE A 236 -16.36 2.16 7.54
C ILE A 236 -15.05 1.49 7.95
N ASP A 237 -14.99 1.00 9.18
CA ASP A 237 -13.85 0.27 9.71
C ASP A 237 -14.34 -0.97 10.49
N LYS A 238 -13.42 -1.84 10.91
CA LYS A 238 -13.70 -3.08 11.66
C LYS A 238 -14.48 -2.88 12.96
N VAL A 239 -14.42 -1.69 13.56
CA VAL A 239 -15.11 -1.36 14.81
C VAL A 239 -16.48 -0.73 14.58
N GLY A 240 -16.78 -0.28 13.36
CA GLY A 240 -17.99 0.44 13.00
C GLY A 240 -17.73 1.50 11.96
N GLY A 241 -18.52 2.57 11.95
CA GLY A 241 -18.31 3.66 10.99
C GLY A 241 -19.22 4.86 11.22
N ILE A 242 -19.05 5.83 10.35
CA ILE A 242 -19.86 7.06 10.33
C ILE A 242 -20.37 7.31 8.91
N ILE A 243 -21.59 7.79 8.82
CA ILE A 243 -22.24 8.20 7.57
C ILE A 243 -22.79 9.61 7.74
N ASN A 244 -22.45 10.48 6.81
CA ASN A 244 -23.08 11.79 6.66
C ASN A 244 -23.45 11.99 5.19
N LYS A 245 -24.74 11.90 4.88
CA LYS A 245 -25.22 12.02 3.50
C LYS A 245 -24.99 13.41 2.89
N ASP A 246 -24.91 14.44 3.73
CA ASP A 246 -24.59 15.81 3.30
C ASP A 246 -23.08 16.03 3.15
N GLY A 247 -22.27 15.10 3.65
CA GLY A 247 -20.81 15.11 3.63
C GLY A 247 -20.18 15.71 4.89
N PHE A 248 -18.99 15.24 5.21
CA PHE A 248 -18.14 15.84 6.26
C PHE A 248 -17.40 17.05 5.67
N THR A 249 -17.33 18.13 6.43
CA THR A 249 -16.49 19.29 6.06
C THR A 249 -15.02 18.94 6.09
N PHE A 250 -14.18 19.70 5.39
CA PHE A 250 -12.72 19.50 5.43
C PHE A 250 -12.19 19.52 6.87
N GLU A 251 -12.65 20.46 7.71
CA GLU A 251 -12.22 20.56 9.11
C GLU A 251 -12.63 19.33 9.94
N GLN A 252 -13.80 18.75 9.68
CA GLN A 252 -14.20 17.50 10.33
C GLN A 252 -13.30 16.33 9.92
N VAL A 253 -13.00 16.17 8.63
CA VAL A 253 -12.07 15.12 8.15
C VAL A 253 -10.67 15.34 8.70
N LYS A 254 -10.20 16.59 8.75
CA LYS A 254 -8.92 16.98 9.34
C LYS A 254 -8.86 16.62 10.82
N SER A 255 -9.89 16.95 11.59
CA SER A 255 -9.97 16.57 13.01
C SER A 255 -9.90 15.05 13.20
N LEU A 256 -10.60 14.27 12.37
CA LEU A 256 -10.57 12.80 12.43
C LEU A 256 -9.16 12.22 12.26
N ILE A 257 -8.33 12.77 11.37
CA ILE A 257 -6.93 12.31 11.21
C ILE A 257 -6.04 12.83 12.33
N GLU A 258 -6.26 14.06 12.81
CA GLU A 258 -5.51 14.65 13.90
C GLU A 258 -5.75 13.91 15.23
N ASP A 259 -6.99 13.49 15.50
CA ASP A 259 -7.37 12.82 16.76
C ASP A 259 -7.11 11.30 16.72
N ARG A 260 -6.66 10.76 15.60
CA ARG A 260 -6.37 9.35 15.45
C ARG A 260 -5.23 8.89 16.37
N ARG A 261 -5.51 7.91 17.22
CA ARG A 261 -4.55 7.30 18.16
C ARG A 261 -4.20 5.85 17.83
N SER A 262 -5.01 5.23 16.96
CA SER A 262 -4.89 3.82 16.61
C SER A 262 -5.08 3.61 15.10
N ASN A 263 -5.04 2.36 14.65
CA ASN A 263 -5.31 2.00 13.26
C ASN A 263 -6.80 1.65 13.03
N PHE A 264 -7.70 2.29 13.76
CA PHE A 264 -9.15 2.17 13.59
C PHE A 264 -9.86 3.47 13.98
N LEU A 265 -11.14 3.59 13.59
CA LEU A 265 -11.95 4.79 13.80
C LEU A 265 -12.36 4.91 15.28
N GLU A 266 -12.02 6.03 15.90
CA GLU A 266 -12.36 6.36 17.29
C GLU A 266 -13.13 7.68 17.29
N VAL A 267 -14.46 7.60 17.36
CA VAL A 267 -15.38 8.76 17.41
C VAL A 267 -16.53 8.49 18.36
N GLU A 268 -17.07 9.53 19.00
CA GLU A 268 -18.13 9.39 20.01
C GLU A 268 -19.40 8.74 19.48
N ASN A 269 -19.80 9.07 18.25
CA ASN A 269 -21.08 8.63 17.65
C ASN A 269 -20.86 7.56 16.57
N ILE A 270 -19.96 6.60 16.81
CA ILE A 270 -19.71 5.52 15.87
C ILE A 270 -20.93 4.60 15.75
N LEU A 271 -21.38 4.37 14.52
CA LEU A 271 -22.42 3.36 14.25
C LEU A 271 -21.81 1.97 14.35
N PRO A 272 -22.53 0.98 14.97
CA PRO A 272 -22.05 -0.41 14.97
C PRO A 272 -21.77 -0.94 13.57
N PHE A 273 -20.76 -1.80 13.44
CA PHE A 273 -20.32 -2.34 12.14
C PHE A 273 -21.46 -2.89 11.30
N GLU A 274 -22.32 -3.74 11.88
CA GLU A 274 -23.45 -4.35 11.17
C GLU A 274 -24.42 -3.34 10.56
N LYS A 275 -24.65 -2.22 11.27
CA LYS A 275 -25.51 -1.15 10.80
C LYS A 275 -24.84 -0.40 9.65
N VAL A 276 -23.61 0.09 9.85
CA VAL A 276 -22.92 0.86 8.82
C VAL A 276 -22.64 0.01 7.58
N ASN A 277 -22.26 -1.25 7.74
CA ASN A 277 -22.01 -2.17 6.63
C ASN A 277 -23.25 -2.46 5.77
N LYS A 278 -24.44 -2.31 6.34
CA LYS A 278 -25.71 -2.42 5.59
C LYS A 278 -26.06 -1.16 4.80
N GLU A 279 -25.69 0.01 5.30
CA GLU A 279 -26.18 1.29 4.79
C GLU A 279 -25.17 2.01 3.87
N ILE A 280 -23.87 1.90 4.14
CA ILE A 280 -22.85 2.75 3.54
C ILE A 280 -22.72 2.58 2.02
N TRP A 281 -22.87 1.37 1.50
CA TRP A 281 -22.66 1.06 0.09
C TRP A 281 -23.67 1.73 -0.85
N GLY A 282 -24.87 2.06 -0.33
CA GLY A 282 -25.95 2.72 -1.06
C GLY A 282 -26.09 4.23 -0.80
N VAL A 283 -25.12 4.90 -0.15
CA VAL A 283 -25.22 6.34 0.15
C VAL A 283 -25.04 7.26 -1.06
N GLY A 284 -24.71 6.69 -2.22
CA GLY A 284 -24.43 7.44 -3.45
C GLY A 284 -23.05 8.11 -3.38
N ALA A 285 -22.01 7.38 -3.77
CA ALA A 285 -20.64 7.89 -3.85
C ALA A 285 -20.08 7.72 -5.27
N ASP A 286 -19.34 8.72 -5.72
CA ASP A 286 -18.63 8.70 -7.01
C ASP A 286 -17.31 7.93 -6.89
N ILE A 287 -16.69 7.97 -5.70
CA ILE A 287 -15.35 7.41 -5.45
C ILE A 287 -15.41 6.47 -4.26
N PHE A 288 -14.77 5.32 -4.40
CA PHE A 288 -14.57 4.36 -3.32
C PHE A 288 -13.08 4.10 -3.08
N ILE A 289 -12.64 4.19 -1.82
CA ILE A 289 -11.27 3.95 -1.38
C ILE A 289 -11.23 2.72 -0.46
N PRO A 290 -11.01 1.50 -1.01
CA PRO A 290 -10.75 0.30 -0.20
C PRO A 290 -9.33 0.35 0.37
N ALA A 291 -9.18 0.75 1.64
CA ALA A 291 -7.88 0.92 2.30
C ALA A 291 -7.80 0.24 3.69
N ALA A 292 -8.59 -0.82 3.89
CA ALA A 292 -8.58 -1.62 5.13
C ALA A 292 -7.67 -2.86 5.00
N ALA A 293 -8.23 -4.00 4.63
CA ALA A 293 -7.52 -5.26 4.49
C ALA A 293 -7.80 -5.91 3.14
N SER A 294 -7.05 -6.98 2.83
CA SER A 294 -7.25 -7.74 1.59
C SER A 294 -8.59 -8.49 1.60
N ARG A 295 -9.19 -8.65 0.42
CA ARG A 295 -10.35 -9.51 0.13
C ARG A 295 -11.62 -9.14 0.90
N LEU A 296 -11.89 -7.85 1.07
CA LEU A 296 -13.07 -7.35 1.77
C LEU A 296 -14.21 -6.91 0.85
N LEU A 297 -13.91 -6.44 -0.38
CA LEU A 297 -14.93 -5.94 -1.30
C LEU A 297 -15.62 -7.10 -2.00
N THR A 298 -16.90 -7.32 -1.66
CA THR A 298 -17.73 -8.36 -2.23
C THR A 298 -18.47 -7.89 -3.49
N GLN A 299 -18.97 -8.82 -4.30
CA GLN A 299 -19.78 -8.50 -5.49
C GLN A 299 -21.02 -7.68 -5.13
N THR A 300 -21.75 -8.06 -4.06
CA THR A 300 -22.95 -7.33 -3.64
C THR A 300 -22.66 -5.87 -3.26
N GLN A 301 -21.56 -5.63 -2.55
CA GLN A 301 -21.15 -4.26 -2.20
C GLN A 301 -20.79 -3.45 -3.45
N LEU A 302 -20.06 -4.06 -4.39
CA LEU A 302 -19.72 -3.46 -5.66
C LEU A 302 -20.98 -3.08 -6.44
N ASP A 303 -21.92 -4.03 -6.62
CA ASP A 303 -23.16 -3.80 -7.36
C ASP A 303 -23.97 -2.65 -6.76
N THR A 304 -24.12 -2.64 -5.42
CA THR A 304 -24.83 -1.58 -4.71
C THR A 304 -24.19 -0.20 -4.94
N MET A 305 -22.86 -0.10 -4.91
CA MET A 305 -22.17 1.17 -5.16
C MET A 305 -22.30 1.60 -6.63
N VAL A 306 -22.17 0.67 -7.58
CA VAL A 306 -22.31 0.98 -9.01
C VAL A 306 -23.71 1.44 -9.35
N ASP A 307 -24.75 0.77 -8.82
CA ASP A 307 -26.15 1.15 -8.99
C ASP A 307 -26.47 2.53 -8.34
N SER A 308 -25.62 2.94 -7.38
CA SER A 308 -25.73 4.24 -6.69
C SER A 308 -24.83 5.32 -7.30
N GLY A 309 -24.16 5.06 -8.42
CA GLY A 309 -23.41 6.07 -9.21
C GLY A 309 -21.90 6.06 -9.04
N LEU A 310 -21.29 4.96 -8.56
CA LEU A 310 -19.84 4.85 -8.43
C LEU A 310 -19.14 5.02 -9.79
N GLU A 311 -18.11 5.87 -9.84
CA GLU A 311 -17.30 6.12 -11.03
C GLU A 311 -15.88 5.54 -10.91
N VAL A 312 -15.27 5.65 -9.72
CA VAL A 312 -13.85 5.35 -9.49
C VAL A 312 -13.62 4.53 -8.24
N ILE A 313 -12.81 3.49 -8.34
CA ILE A 313 -12.21 2.77 -7.20
C ILE A 313 -10.71 3.04 -7.25
N SER A 314 -10.16 3.72 -6.23
CA SER A 314 -8.72 3.84 -6.05
C SER A 314 -8.26 2.95 -4.90
N VAL A 315 -7.45 1.94 -5.22
CA VAL A 315 -7.17 0.82 -4.31
C VAL A 315 -6.05 1.15 -3.32
N GLY A 316 -6.41 1.40 -2.07
CA GLY A 316 -5.47 1.63 -0.97
C GLY A 316 -4.91 0.36 -0.31
N ALA A 317 -5.68 -0.73 -0.28
CA ALA A 317 -5.26 -2.03 0.24
C ALA A 317 -4.73 -2.95 -0.86
N ASN A 318 -3.82 -3.88 -0.53
CA ASN A 318 -3.43 -4.90 -1.49
C ASN A 318 -4.56 -5.93 -1.67
N VAL A 319 -4.84 -6.33 -2.91
CA VAL A 319 -5.85 -7.36 -3.25
C VAL A 319 -7.20 -7.09 -2.57
N PRO A 320 -7.90 -5.98 -2.85
CA PRO A 320 -9.08 -5.55 -2.09
C PRO A 320 -10.33 -6.39 -2.34
N PHE A 321 -10.47 -6.96 -3.55
CA PHE A 321 -11.64 -7.74 -3.95
C PHE A 321 -11.66 -9.11 -3.28
N ALA A 322 -12.86 -9.60 -2.92
CA ALA A 322 -13.07 -10.91 -2.29
C ALA A 322 -12.95 -12.09 -3.26
N ASP A 323 -12.12 -11.91 -4.29
CA ASP A 323 -11.77 -12.94 -5.26
C ASP A 323 -10.81 -13.98 -4.65
N LYS A 324 -10.83 -15.22 -5.17
CA LYS A 324 -9.83 -16.25 -4.83
C LYS A 324 -8.50 -16.01 -5.53
N GLU A 325 -8.56 -15.45 -6.72
CA GLU A 325 -7.42 -15.08 -7.56
C GLU A 325 -6.61 -13.96 -6.90
N ILE A 326 -5.33 -13.89 -7.21
CA ILE A 326 -4.44 -12.82 -6.73
C ILE A 326 -4.69 -11.56 -7.54
N PHE A 327 -4.77 -11.73 -8.87
CA PHE A 327 -4.97 -10.66 -9.82
C PHE A 327 -6.23 -10.94 -10.64
N PHE A 328 -6.96 -9.91 -10.92
CA PHE A 328 -8.02 -9.86 -11.91
C PHE A 328 -9.05 -11.01 -11.84
N GLY A 329 -9.50 -11.35 -10.62
CA GLY A 329 -10.58 -12.32 -10.40
C GLY A 329 -11.95 -11.80 -10.86
N PRO A 330 -13.02 -12.61 -10.72
CA PRO A 330 -14.36 -12.28 -11.24
C PRO A 330 -14.92 -10.92 -10.76
N ILE A 331 -14.76 -10.60 -9.47
CA ILE A 331 -15.26 -9.33 -8.90
C ILE A 331 -14.41 -8.16 -9.42
N SER A 332 -13.09 -8.32 -9.42
CA SER A 332 -12.16 -7.33 -9.96
C SER A 332 -12.42 -7.06 -11.44
N LYS A 333 -12.66 -8.10 -12.24
CA LYS A 333 -13.02 -7.98 -13.65
C LYS A 333 -14.34 -7.25 -13.84
N SER A 334 -15.39 -7.66 -13.09
CA SER A 334 -16.68 -6.99 -13.12
C SER A 334 -16.59 -5.50 -12.75
N ALA A 335 -15.76 -5.16 -11.77
CA ALA A 335 -15.52 -3.77 -11.40
C ALA A 335 -14.85 -2.98 -12.53
N ASP A 336 -13.74 -3.49 -13.08
CA ASP A 336 -12.94 -2.80 -14.10
C ASP A 336 -13.66 -2.64 -15.45
N GLU A 337 -14.65 -3.51 -15.76
CA GLU A 337 -15.52 -3.41 -16.92
C GLU A 337 -16.62 -2.34 -16.75
N ARG A 338 -17.02 -1.99 -15.52
CA ARG A 338 -18.16 -1.11 -15.22
C ARG A 338 -17.75 0.26 -14.73
N VAL A 339 -16.64 0.35 -13.98
CA VAL A 339 -16.11 1.60 -13.40
C VAL A 339 -14.60 1.68 -13.60
N SER A 340 -14.02 2.84 -13.29
CA SER A 340 -12.57 3.01 -13.33
C SER A 340 -11.93 2.37 -12.10
N VAL A 341 -11.11 1.34 -12.27
CA VAL A 341 -10.35 0.72 -11.17
C VAL A 341 -8.87 1.07 -11.30
N ILE A 342 -8.39 1.94 -10.42
CA ILE A 342 -6.96 2.24 -10.32
C ILE A 342 -6.34 1.18 -9.39
N PRO A 343 -5.51 0.25 -9.92
CA PRO A 343 -5.05 -0.89 -9.16
C PRO A 343 -4.07 -0.50 -8.05
N ASP A 344 -3.96 -1.36 -7.06
CA ASP A 344 -3.13 -1.18 -5.87
C ASP A 344 -1.65 -0.89 -6.20
N PHE A 345 -1.08 -1.56 -7.19
CA PHE A 345 0.32 -1.37 -7.57
C PHE A 345 0.61 0.01 -8.21
N ILE A 346 -0.41 0.78 -8.60
CA ILE A 346 -0.31 2.19 -9.00
C ILE A 346 -0.68 3.09 -7.81
N SER A 347 -1.88 2.95 -7.26
CA SER A 347 -2.42 3.91 -6.29
C SER A 347 -1.71 3.87 -4.94
N ASN A 348 -1.40 2.69 -4.40
CA ASN A 348 -0.77 2.53 -3.10
C ASN A 348 0.76 2.31 -3.17
N CYS A 349 1.41 2.70 -4.26
CA CYS A 349 2.86 2.54 -4.41
C CYS A 349 3.69 3.59 -3.64
N GLY A 350 3.04 4.50 -2.90
CA GLY A 350 3.69 5.65 -2.27
C GLY A 350 4.94 5.31 -1.48
N MET A 351 4.87 4.40 -0.51
CA MET A 351 6.04 4.02 0.29
C MET A 351 7.11 3.30 -0.53
N ALA A 352 6.72 2.40 -1.44
CA ALA A 352 7.65 1.71 -2.33
C ALA A 352 8.39 2.72 -3.23
N ARG A 353 7.69 3.73 -3.75
CA ARG A 353 8.29 4.81 -4.53
C ARG A 353 9.20 5.71 -3.68
N ALA A 354 8.82 6.03 -2.45
CA ALA A 354 9.67 6.79 -1.55
C ALA A 354 10.99 6.06 -1.27
N PHE A 355 10.95 4.75 -0.99
CA PHE A 355 12.17 3.94 -0.87
C PHE A 355 13.02 4.00 -2.14
N SER A 356 12.40 3.83 -3.32
CA SER A 356 13.12 3.95 -4.60
C SER A 356 13.76 5.32 -4.77
N TYR A 357 13.05 6.40 -4.42
CA TYR A 357 13.54 7.77 -4.47
C TYR A 357 14.77 8.00 -3.57
N PHE A 358 14.76 7.47 -2.34
CA PHE A 358 15.93 7.58 -1.44
C PHE A 358 17.17 6.84 -1.97
N MET A 359 16.98 5.88 -2.88
CA MET A 359 18.06 5.12 -3.51
C MET A 359 18.59 5.77 -4.80
N GLU A 360 17.95 6.80 -5.34
CA GLU A 360 18.37 7.52 -6.54
C GLU A 360 19.71 8.27 -6.34
N GLU A 361 20.27 8.78 -7.42
CA GLU A 361 21.43 9.64 -7.36
C GLU A 361 21.04 11.05 -6.91
N ASN A 362 21.61 11.51 -5.78
CA ASN A 362 21.41 12.86 -5.24
C ASN A 362 19.94 13.29 -5.03
N PRO A 363 19.08 12.47 -4.41
CA PRO A 363 17.70 12.85 -4.17
C PRO A 363 17.66 14.02 -3.16
N GLN A 364 16.72 14.93 -3.35
CA GLN A 364 16.47 15.99 -2.39
C GLN A 364 15.71 15.40 -1.18
N MET A 365 16.35 15.39 -0.01
CA MET A 365 15.76 14.87 1.23
C MET A 365 14.84 15.93 1.87
N LYS A 366 13.77 16.29 1.15
CA LYS A 366 12.72 17.22 1.55
C LYS A 366 11.36 16.59 1.28
N ASP A 367 10.41 16.84 2.15
CA ASP A 367 9.03 16.33 2.05
C ASP A 367 8.41 16.64 0.68
N ILE A 368 8.39 17.90 0.23
CA ILE A 368 7.84 18.27 -1.10
C ILE A 368 8.46 17.45 -2.22
N ALA A 369 9.78 17.25 -2.23
CA ALA A 369 10.44 16.51 -3.30
C ALA A 369 10.05 15.02 -3.30
N ILE A 370 9.94 14.42 -2.12
CA ILE A 370 9.53 13.02 -1.93
C ILE A 370 8.08 12.82 -2.40
N PHE A 371 7.17 13.68 -1.96
CA PHE A 371 5.74 13.63 -2.33
C PHE A 371 5.55 13.89 -3.82
N THR A 372 6.25 14.87 -4.40
CA THR A 372 6.25 15.13 -5.84
C THR A 372 6.72 13.92 -6.66
N ALA A 373 7.76 13.22 -6.20
CA ALA A 373 8.24 12.01 -6.87
C ALA A 373 7.18 10.89 -6.91
N VAL A 374 6.41 10.73 -5.84
CA VAL A 374 5.28 9.78 -5.78
C VAL A 374 4.17 10.20 -6.74
N SER A 375 3.72 11.46 -6.66
CA SER A 375 2.69 12.00 -7.54
C SER A 375 3.04 11.82 -9.02
N ASN A 376 4.25 12.21 -9.43
CA ASN A 376 4.71 12.07 -10.81
C ASN A 376 4.75 10.60 -11.27
N THR A 377 5.20 9.69 -10.42
CA THR A 377 5.24 8.25 -10.75
C THR A 377 3.84 7.69 -11.02
N ILE A 378 2.86 8.06 -10.21
CA ILE A 378 1.46 7.66 -10.38
C ILE A 378 0.88 8.29 -11.65
N LYS A 379 1.13 9.58 -11.88
CA LYS A 379 0.73 10.29 -13.09
C LYS A 379 1.25 9.62 -14.36
N ASP A 380 2.55 9.33 -14.38
CA ASP A 380 3.20 8.70 -15.53
C ASP A 380 2.66 7.29 -15.81
N ALA A 381 2.34 6.53 -14.74
CA ALA A 381 1.70 5.24 -14.89
C ALA A 381 0.30 5.35 -15.52
N LEU A 382 -0.53 6.30 -15.06
CA LEU A 382 -1.85 6.54 -15.62
C LEU A 382 -1.81 7.09 -17.05
N ILE A 383 -0.83 7.96 -17.39
CA ILE A 383 -0.60 8.41 -18.78
C ILE A 383 -0.25 7.22 -19.69
N LYS A 384 0.60 6.29 -19.24
CA LYS A 384 0.91 5.08 -20.01
C LYS A 384 -0.32 4.21 -20.24
N VAL A 385 -1.21 4.10 -19.25
CA VAL A 385 -2.49 3.41 -19.39
C VAL A 385 -3.36 4.13 -20.42
N ASN A 386 -3.55 5.45 -20.30
CA ASN A 386 -4.39 6.25 -21.20
C ASN A 386 -3.90 6.22 -22.65
N ASN A 387 -2.61 6.16 -22.89
CA ASN A 387 -2.03 6.05 -24.23
C ASN A 387 -2.38 4.73 -24.94
N ILE A 388 -2.71 3.67 -24.19
CA ILE A 388 -3.10 2.36 -24.72
C ILE A 388 -4.63 2.21 -24.70
N ASN A 389 -5.27 2.68 -23.64
CA ASN A 389 -6.69 2.61 -23.41
C ASN A 389 -7.19 3.95 -22.86
N ASN A 390 -7.83 4.73 -23.71
CA ASN A 390 -8.41 6.03 -23.35
C ASN A 390 -9.83 5.95 -22.76
N SER A 391 -10.37 4.74 -22.60
CA SER A 391 -11.63 4.52 -21.91
C SER A 391 -11.47 4.69 -20.39
N LYS A 392 -12.55 5.11 -19.74
CA LYS A 392 -12.62 5.14 -18.27
C LYS A 392 -12.75 3.76 -17.63
N THR A 393 -12.93 2.70 -18.40
CA THR A 393 -13.00 1.30 -17.93
C THR A 393 -11.80 0.50 -18.43
N ASN A 394 -11.59 -0.68 -17.88
CA ASN A 394 -10.44 -1.55 -18.16
C ASN A 394 -9.07 -0.89 -17.84
N ILE A 395 -9.03 0.01 -16.88
CA ILE A 395 -7.81 0.67 -16.38
C ILE A 395 -6.88 -0.35 -15.73
N SER A 396 -7.42 -1.14 -14.80
CA SER A 396 -6.66 -2.16 -14.06
C SER A 396 -6.12 -3.25 -14.99
N LYS A 397 -6.94 -3.73 -15.93
CA LYS A 397 -6.53 -4.69 -16.96
C LYS A 397 -5.38 -4.17 -17.80
N THR A 398 -5.48 -2.95 -18.28
CA THR A 398 -4.46 -2.32 -19.14
C THR A 398 -3.16 -2.08 -18.35
N ALA A 399 -3.27 -1.60 -17.11
CA ALA A 399 -2.13 -1.39 -16.23
C ALA A 399 -1.40 -2.71 -15.93
N LEU A 400 -2.15 -3.77 -15.64
CA LEU A 400 -1.59 -5.10 -15.37
C LEU A 400 -0.89 -5.66 -16.64
N GLU A 401 -1.48 -5.49 -17.81
CA GLU A 401 -0.85 -5.91 -19.07
C GLU A 401 0.48 -5.19 -19.32
N ILE A 402 0.54 -3.87 -19.06
CA ILE A 402 1.79 -3.09 -19.16
C ILE A 402 2.85 -3.64 -18.20
N ALA A 403 2.45 -3.93 -16.95
CA ALA A 403 3.37 -4.47 -15.94
C ALA A 403 3.88 -5.86 -16.33
N LEU A 404 3.00 -6.77 -16.74
CA LEU A 404 3.36 -8.14 -17.12
C LEU A 404 4.30 -8.20 -18.33
N LYS A 405 4.14 -7.29 -19.32
CA LYS A 405 5.07 -7.18 -20.47
C LYS A 405 6.48 -6.75 -20.06
N GLN A 406 6.66 -6.14 -18.88
CA GLN A 406 7.99 -5.82 -18.34
C GLN A 406 8.62 -6.99 -17.57
N LEU A 407 7.81 -7.97 -17.13
CA LEU A 407 8.22 -9.05 -16.25
C LEU A 407 8.44 -10.38 -16.97
N LEU A 408 7.88 -10.52 -18.17
CA LEU A 408 7.92 -11.73 -19.03
C LEU A 408 8.63 -11.47 -20.35
#